data_36bd61c214bb659aaec53bf70dde4ec6
#
_entry.id   36bd61c214bb659aaec53bf70dde4ec6
#
_cell.length_a   1.000
_cell.length_b   1.000
_cell.length_c   1.000
_cell.angle_alpha   90.00
_cell.angle_beta   90.00
_cell.angle_gamma   90.00
#
_symmetry.space_group_name_H-M   'P 1'
#
loop_
_entity.id
_entity.type
_entity.pdbx_description
1 polymer ?
#
loop_
_entity_poly.entity_id
_entity_poly.type
_entity_poly.pdbx_seq_one_letter_code
_entity_poly.pdbx_strand_id
1 'polypeptide(L)'
;DGRATAVTLEDGTVYEADEIVSAVGREGADWFSHICNGHGIETEVGTVDIGVRVEVRDEVMEFLNKNLYEAKLVYYTPTFDDKVRTFCTNPSGEVATEYYENGLAVVNGHAYKSQEFKTNNTNFALLVSKNFTKPFKTPIEYGKQIAQLSNMLCDGKILVQTYGDFKRGRRTTEERLCRNNLIPTLKDAVPGDLSLVFPHRIMVDIAEMIEALDKVT
;
A
#
# COMPACT_ATOMS: atom_id res chain seq x y z
N ASP A 1 -1.33 -38.29 11.26
CA ASP A 1 -2.73 -37.92 11.62
C ASP A 1 -3.14 -36.53 11.11
N GLY A 2 -2.22 -35.75 10.50
CA GLY A 2 -2.53 -34.43 9.96
C GLY A 2 -2.77 -33.34 11.02
N ARG A 3 -2.35 -33.58 12.27
CA ARG A 3 -2.44 -32.60 13.36
C ARG A 3 -1.06 -32.11 13.76
N ALA A 4 -0.89 -30.80 13.84
CA ALA A 4 0.30 -30.18 14.41
C ALA A 4 0.21 -30.27 15.94
N THR A 5 1.25 -30.81 16.58
CA THR A 5 1.30 -31.04 18.04
C THR A 5 2.48 -30.33 18.71
N ALA A 6 3.41 -29.81 17.93
CA ALA A 6 4.59 -29.13 18.46
C ALA A 6 5.18 -28.18 17.44
N VAL A 7 5.93 -27.18 17.92
CA VAL A 7 6.81 -26.30 17.15
C VAL A 7 8.25 -26.58 17.56
N THR A 8 9.13 -26.89 16.59
CA THR A 8 10.55 -27.06 16.81
C THR A 8 11.30 -25.84 16.32
N LEU A 9 12.12 -25.23 17.18
CA LEU A 9 12.98 -24.12 16.84
C LEU A 9 14.26 -24.59 16.13
N GLU A 10 14.98 -23.67 15.49
CA GLU A 10 16.25 -23.98 14.81
C GLU A 10 17.33 -24.56 15.75
N ASP A 11 17.31 -24.18 17.02
CA ASP A 11 18.22 -24.71 18.06
C ASP A 11 17.83 -26.10 18.56
N GLY A 12 16.76 -26.69 18.01
CA GLY A 12 16.24 -28.01 18.39
C GLY A 12 15.27 -27.97 19.58
N THR A 13 14.98 -26.82 20.16
CA THR A 13 13.99 -26.71 21.25
C THR A 13 12.59 -27.03 20.73
N VAL A 14 11.86 -27.87 21.45
CA VAL A 14 10.52 -28.32 21.08
C VAL A 14 9.49 -27.75 22.08
N TYR A 15 8.47 -27.10 21.55
CA TYR A 15 7.30 -26.67 22.31
C TYR A 15 6.08 -27.48 21.89
N GLU A 16 5.57 -28.29 22.78
CA GLU A 16 4.34 -29.06 22.59
C GLU A 16 3.13 -28.17 22.92
N ALA A 17 2.05 -28.29 22.13
CA ALA A 17 0.80 -27.58 22.35
C ALA A 17 -0.38 -28.37 21.78
N ASP A 18 -1.55 -28.21 22.41
CA ASP A 18 -2.80 -28.76 21.91
C ASP A 18 -3.29 -28.03 20.66
N GLU A 19 -3.05 -26.74 20.59
CA GLU A 19 -3.39 -25.87 19.44
C GLU A 19 -2.21 -24.94 19.09
N ILE A 20 -1.95 -24.79 17.80
CA ILE A 20 -0.87 -23.93 17.29
C ILE A 20 -1.48 -22.86 16.38
N VAL A 21 -1.27 -21.59 16.73
CA VAL A 21 -1.70 -20.44 15.92
C VAL A 21 -0.50 -19.84 15.20
N SER A 22 -0.52 -19.86 13.86
CA SER A 22 0.49 -19.21 13.05
C SER A 22 0.08 -17.76 12.75
N ALA A 23 0.86 -16.80 13.25
CA ALA A 23 0.65 -15.37 13.07
C ALA A 23 1.94 -14.68 12.61
N VAL A 24 2.59 -15.25 11.62
CA VAL A 24 3.95 -14.92 11.16
C VAL A 24 4.05 -13.62 10.35
N GLY A 25 2.92 -13.00 10.03
CA GLY A 25 2.90 -11.75 9.27
C GLY A 25 3.42 -11.89 7.84
N ARG A 26 3.78 -10.76 7.24
CA ARG A 26 4.25 -10.70 5.85
C ARG A 26 5.63 -11.31 5.66
N GLU A 27 6.53 -11.12 6.61
CA GLU A 27 7.89 -11.65 6.55
C GLU A 27 7.93 -13.18 6.63
N GLY A 28 7.05 -13.77 7.43
CA GLY A 28 6.92 -15.22 7.54
C GLY A 28 6.05 -15.90 6.48
N ALA A 29 5.50 -15.16 5.51
CA ALA A 29 4.57 -15.71 4.52
C ALA A 29 5.21 -16.79 3.64
N ASP A 30 6.45 -16.58 3.20
CA ASP A 30 7.19 -17.53 2.38
C ASP A 30 7.51 -18.81 3.16
N TRP A 31 7.97 -18.67 4.42
CA TRP A 31 8.17 -19.79 5.33
C TRP A 31 6.87 -20.58 5.54
N PHE A 32 5.75 -19.89 5.81
CA PHE A 32 4.47 -20.57 6.02
C PHE A 32 3.97 -21.30 4.76
N SER A 33 4.21 -20.71 3.59
CA SER A 33 3.92 -21.36 2.30
C SER A 33 4.72 -22.65 2.12
N HIS A 34 5.99 -22.68 2.54
CA HIS A 34 6.82 -23.90 2.54
C HIS A 34 6.26 -24.97 3.47
N ILE A 35 5.81 -24.58 4.67
CA ILE A 35 5.15 -25.51 5.61
C ILE A 35 3.89 -26.11 4.97
N CYS A 36 3.01 -25.29 4.41
CA CYS A 36 1.79 -25.76 3.76
C CYS A 36 2.10 -26.75 2.63
N ASN A 37 3.02 -26.39 1.74
CA ASN A 37 3.42 -27.25 0.62
C ASN A 37 4.05 -28.57 1.08
N GLY A 38 4.91 -28.52 2.12
CA GLY A 38 5.57 -29.70 2.68
C GLY A 38 4.59 -30.71 3.32
N HIS A 39 3.45 -30.23 3.79
CA HIS A 39 2.39 -31.04 4.38
C HIS A 39 1.20 -31.31 3.45
N GLY A 40 1.29 -30.94 2.16
CA GLY A 40 0.22 -31.16 1.19
C GLY A 40 -1.06 -30.35 1.47
N ILE A 41 -0.94 -29.25 2.20
CA ILE A 41 -2.06 -28.34 2.45
C ILE A 41 -2.28 -27.49 1.19
N GLU A 42 -3.45 -27.60 0.59
CA GLU A 42 -3.80 -26.79 -0.58
C GLU A 42 -3.91 -25.30 -0.21
N THR A 43 -3.29 -24.47 -1.04
CA THR A 43 -3.35 -23.03 -0.91
C THR A 43 -3.91 -22.42 -2.19
N GLU A 44 -4.70 -21.37 -2.04
CA GLU A 44 -5.21 -20.60 -3.18
C GLU A 44 -4.41 -19.32 -3.37
N VAL A 45 -4.28 -18.90 -4.62
CA VAL A 45 -3.65 -17.63 -4.97
C VAL A 45 -4.65 -16.51 -4.67
N GLY A 46 -4.34 -15.71 -3.66
CA GLY A 46 -5.13 -14.56 -3.27
C GLY A 46 -4.95 -13.35 -4.21
N THR A 47 -5.69 -12.30 -3.91
CA THR A 47 -5.52 -10.98 -4.53
C THR A 47 -4.28 -10.28 -3.99
N VAL A 48 -3.67 -9.41 -4.81
CA VAL A 48 -2.70 -8.42 -4.35
C VAL A 48 -3.30 -7.03 -4.52
N ASP A 49 -3.10 -6.18 -3.52
CA ASP A 49 -3.46 -4.78 -3.58
C ASP A 49 -2.22 -3.96 -4.00
N ILE A 50 -2.37 -3.20 -5.08
CA ILE A 50 -1.32 -2.31 -5.61
C ILE A 50 -1.90 -0.90 -5.64
N GLY A 51 -1.13 0.08 -5.21
CA GLY A 51 -1.67 1.42 -5.18
C GLY A 51 -0.69 2.49 -4.72
N VAL A 52 -1.24 3.60 -4.31
CA VAL A 52 -0.53 4.79 -3.88
C VAL A 52 -1.03 5.24 -2.52
N ARG A 53 -0.21 6.01 -1.81
CA ARG A 53 -0.68 6.82 -0.69
C ARG A 53 -0.93 8.23 -1.18
N VAL A 54 -2.15 8.69 -1.00
CA VAL A 54 -2.59 10.03 -1.37
C VAL A 54 -2.50 10.92 -0.14
N GLU A 55 -2.04 12.14 -0.35
CA GLU A 55 -1.97 13.17 0.68
C GLU A 55 -2.77 14.40 0.20
N VAL A 56 -3.71 14.84 1.01
CA VAL A 56 -4.58 16.01 0.75
C VAL A 56 -4.57 16.92 1.96
N ARG A 57 -4.98 18.17 1.80
CA ARG A 57 -5.18 19.06 2.94
C ARG A 57 -6.33 18.55 3.80
N ASP A 58 -6.25 18.76 5.11
CA ASP A 58 -7.25 18.29 6.08
C ASP A 58 -8.68 18.72 5.72
N GLU A 59 -8.82 19.94 5.20
CA GLU A 59 -10.12 20.50 4.86
C GLU A 59 -10.87 19.68 3.80
N VAL A 60 -10.14 19.01 2.90
CA VAL A 60 -10.73 18.16 1.84
C VAL A 60 -11.47 16.97 2.44
N MET A 61 -10.93 16.36 3.49
CA MET A 61 -11.50 15.17 4.11
C MET A 61 -12.26 15.48 5.41
N GLU A 62 -12.44 16.74 5.77
CA GLU A 62 -12.95 17.19 7.06
C GLU A 62 -14.32 16.58 7.39
N PHE A 63 -15.24 16.57 6.42
CA PHE A 63 -16.57 16.00 6.61
C PHE A 63 -16.53 14.53 6.97
N LEU A 64 -15.71 13.74 6.28
CA LEU A 64 -15.56 12.30 6.55
C LEU A 64 -14.84 12.06 7.88
N ASN A 65 -13.75 12.78 8.12
CA ASN A 65 -12.91 12.61 9.31
C ASN A 65 -13.61 13.01 10.62
N LYS A 66 -14.55 13.95 10.58
CA LYS A 66 -15.35 14.35 11.75
C LYS A 66 -16.44 13.35 12.10
N ASN A 67 -16.97 12.63 11.12
CA ASN A 67 -18.12 11.77 11.29
C ASN A 67 -17.78 10.27 11.37
N LEU A 68 -16.61 9.87 10.89
CA LEU A 68 -16.18 8.47 10.81
C LEU A 68 -14.79 8.30 11.42
N TYR A 69 -14.60 7.18 12.14
CA TYR A 69 -13.28 6.80 12.62
C TYR A 69 -12.32 6.49 11.45
N GLU A 70 -12.81 5.77 10.46
CA GLU A 70 -12.11 5.46 9.22
C GLU A 70 -13.12 5.29 8.08
N ALA A 71 -13.01 6.12 7.06
CA ALA A 71 -13.86 6.00 5.87
C ALA A 71 -13.28 4.94 4.92
N LYS A 72 -13.96 3.78 4.82
CA LYS A 72 -13.65 2.73 3.85
C LYS A 72 -14.56 2.85 2.63
N LEU A 73 -14.11 3.57 1.63
CA LEU A 73 -14.83 3.78 0.39
C LEU A 73 -14.36 2.76 -0.65
N VAL A 74 -15.31 2.14 -1.33
CA VAL A 74 -15.07 1.16 -2.39
C VAL A 74 -15.69 1.66 -3.67
N TYR A 75 -14.93 1.62 -4.75
CA TYR A 75 -15.37 2.03 -6.07
C TYR A 75 -14.97 0.98 -7.11
N TYR A 76 -15.86 0.70 -8.04
CA TYR A 76 -15.58 -0.12 -9.20
C TYR A 76 -15.39 0.82 -10.40
N THR A 77 -14.22 0.75 -11.01
CA THR A 77 -13.83 1.70 -12.06
C THR A 77 -14.61 1.48 -13.34
N PRO A 78 -15.15 2.54 -13.98
CA PRO A 78 -15.94 2.41 -15.19
C PRO A 78 -15.16 1.80 -16.36
N THR A 79 -13.85 2.09 -16.46
CA THR A 79 -13.04 1.63 -17.59
C THR A 79 -12.73 0.14 -17.52
N PHE A 80 -12.42 -0.39 -16.34
CA PHE A 80 -11.93 -1.78 -16.21
C PHE A 80 -12.74 -2.65 -15.27
N ASP A 81 -13.75 -2.11 -14.60
CA ASP A 81 -14.53 -2.78 -13.55
C ASP A 81 -13.64 -3.34 -12.42
N ASP A 82 -12.54 -2.64 -12.17
CA ASP A 82 -11.60 -3.02 -11.12
C ASP A 82 -12.04 -2.41 -9.78
N LYS A 83 -11.90 -3.20 -8.73
CA LYS A 83 -12.17 -2.75 -7.36
C LYS A 83 -11.03 -1.88 -6.85
N VAL A 84 -11.33 -0.63 -6.53
CA VAL A 84 -10.44 0.29 -5.84
C VAL A 84 -11.04 0.66 -4.49
N ARG A 85 -10.21 0.76 -3.46
CA ARG A 85 -10.68 1.12 -2.11
C ARG A 85 -9.74 2.08 -1.42
N THR A 86 -10.30 2.92 -0.55
CA THR A 86 -9.51 3.64 0.45
C THR A 86 -9.08 2.68 1.55
N PHE A 87 -7.92 2.97 2.17
CA PHE A 87 -7.42 2.20 3.29
C PHE A 87 -6.55 3.06 4.20
N CYS A 88 -6.61 2.80 5.51
CA CYS A 88 -5.75 3.42 6.51
C CYS A 88 -5.70 4.96 6.39
N THR A 89 -6.84 5.60 6.61
CA THR A 89 -6.94 7.07 6.63
C THR A 89 -6.34 7.63 7.91
N ASN A 90 -5.47 8.60 7.78
CA ASN A 90 -4.75 9.26 8.86
C ASN A 90 -5.01 10.78 8.83
N PRO A 91 -6.04 11.26 9.55
CA PRO A 91 -6.34 12.68 9.66
C PRO A 91 -5.23 13.44 10.37
N SER A 92 -4.84 14.60 9.86
CA SER A 92 -3.74 15.44 10.37
C SER A 92 -2.46 14.64 10.61
N GLY A 93 -2.24 13.63 9.78
CA GLY A 93 -1.15 12.67 9.91
C GLY A 93 0.02 12.95 8.99
N GLU A 94 0.97 12.07 8.98
CA GLU A 94 2.11 12.14 8.08
C GLU A 94 2.26 10.86 7.24
N VAL A 95 2.89 11.01 6.09
CA VAL A 95 3.35 9.90 5.25
C VAL A 95 4.72 9.47 5.74
N ALA A 96 4.93 8.16 5.87
CA ALA A 96 6.17 7.59 6.35
C ALA A 96 6.67 6.48 5.41
N THR A 97 7.99 6.28 5.39
CA THR A 97 8.61 5.14 4.74
C THR A 97 8.58 3.93 5.67
N GLU A 98 8.17 2.79 5.15
CA GLU A 98 8.24 1.48 5.81
C GLU A 98 9.23 0.62 5.03
N TYR A 99 10.16 -0.02 5.73
CA TYR A 99 11.16 -0.89 5.12
C TYR A 99 10.83 -2.35 5.38
N TYR A 100 10.89 -3.14 4.31
CA TYR A 100 10.85 -4.60 4.37
C TYR A 100 12.26 -5.19 4.39
N GLU A 101 12.34 -6.51 4.58
CA GLU A 101 13.58 -7.24 4.39
C GLU A 101 14.24 -6.87 3.06
N ASN A 102 15.56 -6.83 3.05
CA ASN A 102 16.39 -6.40 1.91
C ASN A 102 16.30 -4.91 1.55
N GLY A 103 15.80 -4.05 2.45
CA GLY A 103 15.79 -2.59 2.25
C GLY A 103 14.75 -2.10 1.24
N LEU A 104 13.76 -2.91 0.88
CA LEU A 104 12.67 -2.50 0.02
C LEU A 104 11.82 -1.45 0.74
N ALA A 105 11.80 -0.22 0.24
CA ALA A 105 11.01 0.86 0.78
C ALA A 105 9.60 0.88 0.19
N VAL A 106 8.60 0.95 1.05
CA VAL A 106 7.20 1.19 0.69
C VAL A 106 6.65 2.35 1.52
N VAL A 107 5.49 2.86 1.11
CA VAL A 107 4.87 4.01 1.76
C VAL A 107 3.77 3.57 2.73
N ASN A 108 3.78 4.16 3.92
CA ASN A 108 2.71 4.03 4.92
C ASN A 108 2.32 5.42 5.44
N GLY A 109 1.42 5.49 6.43
CA GLY A 109 1.02 6.73 7.07
C GLY A 109 0.71 6.54 8.54
N HIS A 110 0.90 7.61 9.30
CA HIS A 110 0.66 7.65 10.73
C HIS A 110 -0.22 8.83 11.11
N ALA A 111 -1.09 8.63 12.11
CA ALA A 111 -1.82 9.69 12.79
C ALA A 111 -1.34 9.78 14.24
N TYR A 112 -1.31 10.98 14.78
CA TYR A 112 -0.84 11.25 16.14
C TYR A 112 -1.97 11.66 17.07
N LYS A 113 -1.92 11.17 18.32
CA LYS A 113 -2.83 11.63 19.38
C LYS A 113 -2.46 13.03 19.88
N SER A 114 -1.15 13.29 20.00
CA SER A 114 -0.65 14.60 20.44
C SER A 114 -0.85 15.66 19.36
N GLN A 115 -1.39 16.81 19.75
CA GLN A 115 -1.60 17.95 18.84
C GLN A 115 -0.28 18.52 18.29
N GLU A 116 0.81 18.36 19.03
CA GLU A 116 2.15 18.85 18.68
C GLU A 116 2.68 18.22 17.37
N PHE A 117 2.32 16.95 17.09
CA PHE A 117 2.79 16.22 15.92
C PHE A 117 1.80 16.20 14.77
N LYS A 118 0.62 16.80 14.96
CA LYS A 118 -0.37 16.88 13.89
C LYS A 118 0.08 17.82 12.78
N THR A 119 -0.17 17.37 11.55
CA THR A 119 0.05 18.14 10.33
C THR A 119 -1.26 18.79 9.88
N ASN A 120 -1.20 19.56 8.78
CA ASN A 120 -2.39 20.09 8.12
C ASN A 120 -2.87 19.19 6.96
N ASN A 121 -2.37 17.96 6.91
CA ASN A 121 -2.63 17.02 5.83
C ASN A 121 -3.30 15.75 6.34
N THR A 122 -4.31 15.29 5.64
CA THR A 122 -4.84 13.92 5.76
C THR A 122 -4.19 13.05 4.69
N ASN A 123 -3.78 11.84 5.05
CA ASN A 123 -3.31 10.87 4.08
C ASN A 123 -4.08 9.55 4.16
N PHE A 124 -4.20 8.87 3.03
CA PHE A 124 -4.86 7.56 2.91
C PHE A 124 -4.28 6.78 1.72
N ALA A 125 -4.36 5.45 1.78
CA ALA A 125 -4.00 4.62 0.64
C ALA A 125 -5.18 4.48 -0.32
N LEU A 126 -4.90 4.46 -1.63
CA LEU A 126 -5.78 3.95 -2.67
C LEU A 126 -5.20 2.63 -3.17
N LEU A 127 -5.94 1.56 -3.00
CA LEU A 127 -5.53 0.21 -3.30
C LEU A 127 -6.42 -0.37 -4.41
N VAL A 128 -5.78 -0.75 -5.52
CA VAL A 128 -6.40 -1.47 -6.63
C VAL A 128 -6.19 -2.95 -6.40
N SER A 129 -7.28 -3.70 -6.22
CA SER A 129 -7.23 -5.15 -5.99
C SER A 129 -7.07 -5.89 -7.31
N LYS A 130 -5.98 -6.67 -7.44
CA LYS A 130 -5.69 -7.42 -8.68
C LYS A 130 -5.71 -8.92 -8.44
N ASN A 131 -6.43 -9.59 -9.32
CA ASN A 131 -6.43 -11.05 -9.46
C ASN A 131 -5.63 -11.43 -10.70
N PHE A 132 -5.05 -12.61 -10.67
CA PHE A 132 -4.28 -13.14 -11.77
C PHE A 132 -4.85 -14.47 -12.26
N THR A 133 -4.73 -14.71 -13.57
CA THR A 133 -5.16 -15.96 -14.19
C THR A 133 -4.07 -17.01 -14.06
N LYS A 134 -4.50 -18.29 -14.00
CA LYS A 134 -3.56 -19.43 -14.10
C LYS A 134 -2.74 -19.34 -15.39
N PRO A 135 -1.45 -19.69 -15.39
CA PRO A 135 -0.70 -20.42 -14.32
C PRO A 135 0.01 -19.54 -13.27
N PHE A 136 -0.21 -18.21 -13.25
CA PHE A 136 0.48 -17.31 -12.36
C PHE A 136 0.11 -17.58 -10.88
N LYS A 137 1.12 -17.73 -10.00
CA LYS A 137 0.93 -18.15 -8.59
C LYS A 137 1.62 -17.25 -7.57
N THR A 138 2.29 -16.17 -7.99
CA THR A 138 3.15 -15.34 -7.12
C THR A 138 2.73 -13.87 -7.10
N PRO A 139 1.48 -13.53 -6.68
CA PRO A 139 1.01 -12.15 -6.67
C PRO A 139 1.79 -11.24 -5.74
N ILE A 140 2.28 -11.76 -4.61
CA ILE A 140 3.13 -11.02 -3.66
C ILE A 140 4.42 -10.59 -4.35
N GLU A 141 5.06 -11.50 -5.10
CA GLU A 141 6.28 -11.19 -5.84
C GLU A 141 6.03 -10.12 -6.92
N TYR A 142 4.89 -10.17 -7.61
CA TYR A 142 4.50 -9.10 -8.53
C TYR A 142 4.43 -7.74 -7.84
N GLY A 143 3.84 -7.67 -6.64
CA GLY A 143 3.80 -6.43 -5.85
C GLY A 143 5.20 -5.96 -5.41
N LYS A 144 6.06 -6.88 -4.99
CA LYS A 144 7.47 -6.59 -4.67
C LYS A 144 8.22 -6.01 -5.88
N GLN A 145 8.02 -6.55 -7.09
CA GLN A 145 8.64 -6.04 -8.32
C GLN A 145 8.20 -4.59 -8.64
N ILE A 146 6.93 -4.27 -8.45
CA ILE A 146 6.43 -2.88 -8.60
C ILE A 146 7.13 -1.94 -7.60
N ALA A 147 7.25 -2.34 -6.35
CA ALA A 147 7.93 -1.55 -5.32
C ALA A 147 9.43 -1.39 -5.63
N GLN A 148 10.11 -2.46 -6.07
CA GLN A 148 11.51 -2.44 -6.47
C GLN A 148 11.74 -1.47 -7.65
N LEU A 149 10.85 -1.47 -8.65
CA LEU A 149 10.92 -0.55 -9.77
C LEU A 149 10.80 0.90 -9.31
N SER A 150 9.88 1.20 -8.39
CA SER A 150 9.76 2.52 -7.76
C SER A 150 11.06 2.91 -7.04
N ASN A 151 11.59 2.04 -6.20
CA ASN A 151 12.82 2.32 -5.44
C ASN A 151 14.03 2.54 -6.36
N MET A 152 14.14 1.78 -7.45
CA MET A 152 15.21 1.95 -8.44
C MET A 152 15.20 3.36 -9.04
N LEU A 153 14.02 3.95 -9.27
CA LEU A 153 13.88 5.29 -9.88
C LEU A 153 14.20 6.44 -8.91
N CYS A 154 14.26 6.18 -7.60
CA CYS A 154 14.47 7.20 -6.58
C CYS A 154 15.51 6.81 -5.52
N ASP A 155 16.48 5.99 -5.90
CA ASP A 155 17.63 5.59 -5.06
C ASP A 155 17.19 5.03 -3.69
N GLY A 156 16.25 4.08 -3.71
CA GLY A 156 15.73 3.41 -2.51
C GLY A 156 14.77 4.23 -1.64
N LYS A 157 14.36 5.42 -2.12
CA LYS A 157 13.40 6.29 -1.42
C LYS A 157 11.96 6.08 -1.93
N ILE A 158 11.07 6.98 -1.56
CA ILE A 158 9.68 7.02 -2.01
C ILE A 158 9.51 8.05 -3.12
N LEU A 159 8.88 7.62 -4.21
CA LEU A 159 8.57 8.47 -5.34
C LEU A 159 7.27 9.24 -5.09
N VAL A 160 7.29 10.55 -5.33
CA VAL A 160 6.12 11.43 -5.21
C VAL A 160 5.77 12.10 -6.54
N GLN A 161 4.48 12.22 -6.82
CA GLN A 161 3.97 12.90 -8.00
C GLN A 161 2.74 13.73 -7.63
N THR A 162 2.64 14.97 -8.12
CA THR A 162 1.40 15.74 -7.95
C THR A 162 0.29 15.15 -8.81
N TYR A 163 -0.95 15.17 -8.32
CA TYR A 163 -2.09 14.66 -9.10
C TYR A 163 -2.27 15.37 -10.44
N GLY A 164 -2.00 16.68 -10.48
CA GLY A 164 -2.06 17.43 -11.72
C GLY A 164 -1.05 16.97 -12.79
N ASP A 165 0.15 16.55 -12.39
CA ASP A 165 1.15 15.98 -13.30
C ASP A 165 0.82 14.53 -13.64
N PHE A 166 0.36 13.74 -12.67
CA PHE A 166 -0.13 12.37 -12.87
C PHE A 166 -1.22 12.33 -13.94
N LYS A 167 -2.25 13.17 -13.83
CA LYS A 167 -3.36 13.25 -14.79
C LYS A 167 -2.91 13.66 -16.20
N ARG A 168 -1.82 14.44 -16.32
CA ARG A 168 -1.26 14.88 -17.59
C ARG A 168 -0.22 13.92 -18.17
N GLY A 169 0.07 12.80 -17.47
CA GLY A 169 1.09 11.84 -17.89
C GLY A 169 2.49 12.45 -17.97
N ARG A 170 2.87 13.28 -17.02
CA ARG A 170 4.18 13.94 -17.01
C ARG A 170 4.84 13.89 -15.63
N ARG A 171 6.16 13.82 -15.62
CA ARG A 171 6.97 13.83 -14.41
C ARG A 171 6.74 15.11 -13.58
N THR A 172 6.59 14.97 -12.26
CA THR A 172 6.72 16.07 -11.32
C THR A 172 8.21 16.43 -11.16
N THR A 173 8.51 17.72 -11.09
CA THR A 173 9.86 18.25 -10.78
C THR A 173 9.83 18.95 -9.42
N GLU A 174 11.00 19.16 -8.82
CA GLU A 174 11.13 19.94 -7.57
C GLU A 174 10.40 21.29 -7.65
N GLU A 175 10.60 22.02 -8.75
CA GLU A 175 9.96 23.32 -8.97
C GLU A 175 8.42 23.25 -9.03
N ARG A 176 7.86 22.15 -9.59
CA ARG A 176 6.42 21.93 -9.63
C ARG A 176 5.89 21.51 -8.27
N LEU A 177 6.65 20.70 -7.55
CA LEU A 177 6.28 20.28 -6.20
C LEU A 177 6.24 21.49 -5.25
N CYS A 178 7.26 22.35 -5.30
CA CYS A 178 7.32 23.58 -4.50
C CYS A 178 6.20 24.60 -4.80
N ARG A 179 5.63 24.56 -6.01
CA ARG A 179 4.49 25.43 -6.39
C ARG A 179 3.13 24.83 -6.08
N ASN A 180 3.09 23.60 -5.55
CA ASN A 180 1.84 22.98 -5.16
C ASN A 180 1.27 23.64 -3.90
N ASN A 181 -0.05 23.62 -3.75
CA ASN A 181 -0.73 24.13 -2.55
C ASN A 181 -0.63 23.19 -1.34
N LEU A 182 -0.11 22.01 -1.53
CA LEU A 182 0.16 21.01 -0.51
C LEU A 182 1.66 20.71 -0.48
N ILE A 183 2.24 20.74 0.71
CA ILE A 183 3.64 20.33 0.94
C ILE A 183 3.61 18.89 1.48
N PRO A 184 4.25 17.93 0.80
CA PRO A 184 4.35 16.56 1.29
C PRO A 184 4.95 16.48 2.68
N THR A 185 4.37 15.66 3.54
CA THR A 185 4.88 15.44 4.91
C THR A 185 6.13 14.57 4.91
N LEU A 186 6.28 13.63 3.97
CA LEU A 186 7.51 12.86 3.76
C LEU A 186 8.57 13.72 3.07
N LYS A 187 9.52 14.23 3.87
CA LYS A 187 10.48 15.25 3.45
C LYS A 187 11.53 14.80 2.43
N ASP A 188 11.85 13.51 2.42
CA ASP A 188 12.85 12.91 1.53
C ASP A 188 12.24 12.18 0.32
N ALA A 189 10.94 12.34 0.10
CA ALA A 189 10.29 11.84 -1.10
C ALA A 189 10.84 12.51 -2.37
N VAL A 190 11.06 11.72 -3.40
CA VAL A 190 11.69 12.15 -4.66
C VAL A 190 10.62 12.43 -5.71
N PRO A 191 10.55 13.64 -6.28
CA PRO A 191 9.62 13.94 -7.37
C PRO A 191 9.91 13.12 -8.62
N GLY A 192 8.87 12.49 -9.17
CA GLY A 192 9.04 11.59 -10.30
C GLY A 192 7.78 11.37 -11.12
N ASP A 193 7.74 10.22 -11.80
CA ASP A 193 6.68 9.82 -12.70
C ASP A 193 6.23 8.39 -12.40
N LEU A 194 5.03 8.23 -11.85
CA LEU A 194 4.44 6.94 -11.51
C LEU A 194 4.08 6.10 -12.75
N SER A 195 3.97 6.72 -13.93
CA SER A 195 3.73 5.97 -15.17
C SER A 195 4.91 5.08 -15.58
N LEU A 196 6.10 5.32 -15.03
CA LEU A 196 7.27 4.46 -15.20
C LEU A 196 7.28 3.27 -14.23
N VAL A 197 6.35 3.24 -13.26
CA VAL A 197 6.25 2.23 -12.20
C VAL A 197 5.01 1.36 -12.39
N PHE A 198 3.86 1.99 -12.56
CA PHE A 198 2.59 1.28 -12.62
C PHE A 198 2.19 0.91 -14.04
N PRO A 199 1.60 -0.28 -14.25
CA PRO A 199 0.86 -0.58 -15.46
C PRO A 199 -0.24 0.47 -15.73
N HIS A 200 -0.48 0.80 -17.00
CA HIS A 200 -1.48 1.78 -17.42
C HIS A 200 -2.86 1.55 -16.77
N ARG A 201 -3.29 0.29 -16.64
CA ARG A 201 -4.56 -0.07 -16.00
C ARG A 201 -4.64 0.44 -14.56
N ILE A 202 -3.59 0.25 -13.77
CA ILE A 202 -3.52 0.74 -12.37
C ILE A 202 -3.56 2.27 -12.33
N MET A 203 -2.90 2.94 -13.27
CA MET A 203 -2.91 4.40 -13.36
C MET A 203 -4.33 4.95 -13.63
N VAL A 204 -5.06 4.33 -14.54
CA VAL A 204 -6.45 4.70 -14.85
C VAL A 204 -7.37 4.45 -13.65
N ASP A 205 -7.26 3.28 -13.02
CA ASP A 205 -8.06 2.93 -11.84
C ASP A 205 -7.88 3.94 -10.70
N ILE A 206 -6.64 4.34 -10.43
CA ILE A 206 -6.32 5.36 -9.42
C ILE A 206 -6.92 6.72 -9.80
N ALA A 207 -6.79 7.15 -11.07
CA ALA A 207 -7.34 8.41 -11.53
C ALA A 207 -8.87 8.46 -11.38
N GLU A 208 -9.56 7.41 -11.81
CA GLU A 208 -11.03 7.31 -11.72
C GLU A 208 -11.51 7.30 -10.26
N MET A 209 -10.78 6.63 -9.35
CA MET A 209 -11.08 6.66 -7.92
C MET A 209 -10.90 8.06 -7.33
N ILE A 210 -9.82 8.78 -7.66
CA ILE A 210 -9.61 10.16 -7.18
C ILE A 210 -10.73 11.06 -7.68
N GLU A 211 -11.14 10.96 -8.95
CA GLU A 211 -12.25 11.74 -9.50
C GLU A 211 -13.61 11.36 -8.88
N ALA A 212 -13.77 10.13 -8.44
CA ALA A 212 -14.96 9.71 -7.69
C ALA A 212 -14.96 10.28 -6.27
N LEU A 213 -13.80 10.29 -5.60
CA LEU A 213 -13.64 10.88 -4.26
C LEU A 213 -13.93 12.38 -4.27
N ASP A 214 -13.45 13.14 -5.26
CA ASP A 214 -13.68 14.59 -5.42
C ASP A 214 -15.17 14.97 -5.46
N LYS A 215 -16.05 14.01 -5.75
CA LYS A 215 -17.52 14.25 -5.76
C LYS A 215 -18.18 14.07 -4.39
N VAL A 216 -17.47 13.48 -3.42
CA VAL A 216 -18.01 13.12 -2.10
C VAL A 216 -17.20 13.70 -0.93
N THR A 217 -16.12 14.38 -1.25
CA THR A 217 -15.26 15.15 -0.32
C THR A 217 -15.22 16.65 -0.68
#